data_af29e65936e86627051409dcc285f891
#
_entry.id   af29e65936e86627051409dcc285f891
#
_cell.length_a   1.000
_cell.length_b   1.000
_cell.length_c   1.000
_cell.angle_alpha   90.00
_cell.angle_beta   90.00
_cell.angle_gamma   90.00
#
_symmetry.space_group_name_H-M   'P 1'
#
loop_
_entity.id
_entity.type
_entity.pdbx_description
1 polymer ?
#
loop_
_entity_poly.entity_id
_entity_poly.type
_entity_poly.pdbx_seq_one_letter_code
_entity_poly.pdbx_strand_id
1 'polypeptide(L)'
;MSEATVNTKRPDGSNRVVITGMGAITPAGVGVEALWKAVMGRECCIRPIERFDTTDYEVYNAGEICGFDATEHGLTKKESRRFERFVQYAIVASDEAIAQAGLSMEDEDPSRVSVVFGSGIGGIDELESGFKTLFEKGPKRVSPLFVPTMIGNIAAGNLAIRYGMKGECINVVTACATGAHCIGQ
;
A
#
# COMPACT_ATOMS: atom_id res chain seq x y z
N MET A 1 8.83 -39.27 0.06
CA MET A 1 8.83 -38.24 -0.99
C MET A 1 10.12 -37.44 -0.78
N SER A 2 11.07 -37.48 -1.73
CA SER A 2 12.33 -36.76 -1.58
C SER A 2 12.05 -35.27 -1.65
N GLU A 3 12.50 -34.52 -0.61
CA GLU A 3 12.56 -33.06 -0.66
C GLU A 3 13.40 -32.67 -1.87
N ALA A 4 12.76 -32.07 -2.86
CA ALA A 4 13.48 -31.50 -4.00
C ALA A 4 14.33 -30.34 -3.43
N THR A 5 15.64 -30.51 -3.39
CA THR A 5 16.58 -29.46 -3.01
C THR A 5 16.42 -28.28 -3.96
N VAL A 6 15.79 -27.23 -3.47
CA VAL A 6 15.62 -25.98 -4.24
C VAL A 6 17.01 -25.40 -4.49
N ASN A 7 17.41 -25.27 -5.74
CA ASN A 7 18.69 -24.64 -6.09
C ASN A 7 18.60 -23.14 -5.76
N THR A 8 19.27 -22.72 -4.69
CA THR A 8 19.26 -21.33 -4.16
C THR A 8 20.24 -20.41 -4.88
N LYS A 9 21.04 -20.94 -5.83
CA LYS A 9 22.04 -20.17 -6.56
C LYS A 9 21.72 -20.10 -8.06
N ARG A 10 22.06 -18.97 -8.67
CA ARG A 10 22.10 -18.82 -10.12
C ARG A 10 23.38 -19.43 -10.69
N PRO A 11 23.47 -19.62 -12.01
CA PRO A 11 24.70 -20.12 -12.68
C PRO A 11 25.94 -19.27 -12.42
N ASP A 12 25.78 -17.96 -12.18
CA ASP A 12 26.84 -17.02 -11.86
C ASP A 12 27.25 -17.02 -10.39
N GLY A 13 26.66 -17.90 -9.56
CA GLY A 13 26.91 -18.01 -8.12
C GLY A 13 26.13 -17.03 -7.24
N SER A 14 25.40 -16.09 -7.81
CA SER A 14 24.55 -15.16 -7.04
C SER A 14 23.32 -15.87 -6.44
N ASN A 15 22.74 -15.27 -5.41
CA ASN A 15 21.52 -15.79 -4.80
C ASN A 15 20.32 -15.62 -5.75
N ARG A 16 19.44 -16.60 -5.76
CA ARG A 16 18.14 -16.45 -6.39
C ARG A 16 17.22 -15.64 -5.49
N VAL A 17 16.63 -14.59 -6.06
CA VAL A 17 15.57 -13.83 -5.42
C VAL A 17 14.25 -14.28 -6.03
N VAL A 18 13.25 -14.52 -5.17
CA VAL A 18 11.94 -15.01 -5.57
C VAL A 18 10.84 -14.17 -4.92
N ILE A 19 9.70 -14.06 -5.58
CA ILE A 19 8.48 -13.48 -5.02
C ILE A 19 7.73 -14.61 -4.35
N THR A 20 7.50 -14.53 -3.05
CA THR A 20 6.82 -15.55 -2.26
C THR A 20 5.35 -15.23 -1.99
N GLY A 21 4.99 -13.95 -2.07
CA GLY A 21 3.61 -13.51 -1.90
C GLY A 21 3.34 -12.21 -2.61
N MET A 22 2.10 -12.02 -2.99
CA MET A 22 1.59 -10.82 -3.64
C MET A 22 0.29 -10.39 -2.99
N GLY A 23 0.03 -9.09 -2.96
CA GLY A 23 -1.24 -8.53 -2.57
C GLY A 23 -1.59 -7.32 -3.43
N ALA A 24 -2.86 -7.11 -3.66
CA ALA A 24 -3.31 -6.05 -4.56
C ALA A 24 -4.59 -5.37 -4.06
N ILE A 25 -4.64 -4.05 -4.24
CA ILE A 25 -5.87 -3.28 -4.19
C ILE A 25 -5.90 -2.40 -5.43
N THR A 26 -6.92 -2.58 -6.25
CA THR A 26 -7.03 -1.93 -7.55
C THR A 26 -8.47 -1.50 -7.80
N PRO A 27 -8.73 -0.70 -8.84
CA PRO A 27 -10.10 -0.40 -9.27
C PRO A 27 -10.92 -1.64 -9.67
N ALA A 28 -10.26 -2.79 -9.89
CA ALA A 28 -10.94 -4.06 -10.12
C ALA A 28 -11.45 -4.73 -8.83
N GLY A 29 -10.95 -4.30 -7.68
CA GLY A 29 -11.29 -4.83 -6.37
C GLY A 29 -10.10 -5.06 -5.46
N VAL A 30 -10.36 -5.69 -4.32
CA VAL A 30 -9.36 -6.10 -3.32
C VAL A 30 -8.92 -7.52 -3.62
N GLY A 31 -7.61 -7.74 -3.58
CA GLY A 31 -6.96 -9.03 -3.78
C GLY A 31 -6.42 -9.24 -5.20
N VAL A 32 -5.36 -10.06 -5.27
CA VAL A 32 -4.71 -10.45 -6.53
C VAL A 32 -5.66 -11.19 -7.44
N GLU A 33 -6.57 -12.00 -6.88
CA GLU A 33 -7.56 -12.74 -7.67
C GLU A 33 -8.52 -11.80 -8.40
N ALA A 34 -9.01 -10.75 -7.74
CA ALA A 34 -9.89 -9.76 -8.37
C ALA A 34 -9.17 -9.05 -9.53
N LEU A 35 -7.92 -8.63 -9.32
CA LEU A 35 -7.10 -8.05 -10.36
C LEU A 35 -6.91 -9.01 -11.52
N TRP A 36 -6.54 -10.26 -11.25
CA TRP A 36 -6.29 -11.27 -12.28
C TRP A 36 -7.55 -11.59 -13.11
N LYS A 37 -8.68 -11.72 -12.43
CA LYS A 37 -9.99 -11.92 -13.09
C LYS A 37 -10.32 -10.78 -14.06
N ALA A 38 -10.13 -9.54 -13.64
CA ALA A 38 -10.39 -8.36 -14.48
C ALA A 38 -9.44 -8.33 -15.69
N VAL A 39 -8.15 -8.63 -15.49
CA VAL A 39 -7.16 -8.70 -16.58
C VAL A 39 -7.54 -9.79 -17.59
N MET A 40 -7.87 -10.99 -17.12
CA MET A 40 -8.28 -12.10 -17.99
C MET A 40 -9.62 -11.85 -18.67
N GLY A 41 -10.54 -11.16 -17.98
CA GLY A 41 -11.83 -10.71 -18.51
C GLY A 41 -11.72 -9.52 -19.46
N ARG A 42 -10.54 -8.89 -19.57
CA ARG A 42 -10.32 -7.65 -20.33
C ARG A 42 -11.25 -6.52 -19.88
N GLU A 43 -11.53 -6.46 -18.58
CA GLU A 43 -12.40 -5.46 -17.99
C GLU A 43 -11.69 -4.10 -17.92
N CYS A 44 -12.36 -3.05 -18.40
CA CYS A 44 -11.91 -1.69 -18.18
C CYS A 44 -12.39 -1.20 -16.82
N CYS A 45 -11.45 -0.93 -15.91
CA CYS A 45 -11.74 -0.40 -14.57
C CYS A 45 -11.61 1.12 -14.49
N ILE A 46 -11.44 1.81 -15.60
CA ILE A 46 -11.50 3.27 -15.67
C ILE A 46 -12.95 3.67 -15.87
N ARG A 47 -13.49 4.44 -14.94
CA ARG A 47 -14.91 4.82 -14.87
C ARG A 47 -15.07 6.31 -14.55
N PRO A 48 -16.26 6.90 -14.73
CA PRO A 48 -16.53 8.25 -14.24
C PRO A 48 -16.20 8.39 -12.75
N ILE A 49 -15.55 9.49 -12.39
CA ILE A 49 -15.16 9.77 -11.00
C ILE A 49 -16.42 10.02 -10.17
N GLU A 50 -16.53 9.31 -9.02
CA GLU A 50 -17.63 9.41 -8.07
C GLU A 50 -17.25 10.11 -6.76
N ARG A 51 -15.96 10.25 -6.46
CA ARG A 51 -15.48 10.78 -5.17
C ARG A 51 -15.66 12.29 -5.02
N PHE A 52 -15.75 13.03 -6.10
CA PHE A 52 -15.96 14.47 -6.10
C PHE A 52 -16.70 14.93 -7.38
N ASP A 53 -17.25 16.13 -7.35
CA ASP A 53 -17.91 16.73 -8.50
C ASP A 53 -16.89 17.11 -9.58
N THR A 54 -17.08 16.56 -10.77
CA THR A 54 -16.19 16.76 -11.92
C THR A 54 -16.73 17.73 -12.95
N THR A 55 -17.81 18.48 -12.64
CA THR A 55 -18.52 19.35 -13.60
C THR A 55 -17.59 20.38 -14.25
N ASP A 56 -16.61 20.90 -13.50
CA ASP A 56 -15.68 21.91 -13.98
C ASP A 56 -14.36 21.32 -14.55
N TYR A 57 -14.27 19.99 -14.70
CA TYR A 57 -13.06 19.30 -15.14
C TYR A 57 -13.22 18.77 -16.57
N GLU A 58 -12.16 18.91 -17.37
CA GLU A 58 -12.10 18.31 -18.72
C GLU A 58 -11.92 16.79 -18.67
N VAL A 59 -11.29 16.26 -17.62
CA VAL A 59 -11.08 14.82 -17.38
C VAL A 59 -11.95 14.41 -16.21
N TYR A 60 -12.86 13.48 -16.46
CA TYR A 60 -13.86 13.02 -15.50
C TYR A 60 -13.83 11.49 -15.28
N ASN A 61 -12.81 10.80 -15.82
CA ASN A 61 -12.65 9.36 -15.67
C ASN A 61 -11.36 9.05 -14.91
N ALA A 62 -11.43 8.07 -14.00
CA ALA A 62 -10.27 7.56 -13.26
C ALA A 62 -10.44 6.08 -12.92
N GLY A 63 -9.33 5.46 -12.54
CA GLY A 63 -9.34 4.16 -11.86
C GLY A 63 -9.54 4.36 -10.36
N GLU A 64 -10.77 4.49 -9.91
CA GLU A 64 -11.09 4.66 -8.49
C GLU A 64 -11.27 3.32 -7.78
N ILE A 65 -10.83 3.25 -6.52
CA ILE A 65 -11.16 2.15 -5.61
C ILE A 65 -12.47 2.53 -4.91
N CYS A 66 -13.59 2.07 -5.46
CA CYS A 66 -14.92 2.36 -4.94
C CYS A 66 -15.34 1.34 -3.86
N GLY A 67 -16.17 1.79 -2.90
CA GLY A 67 -16.78 0.91 -1.91
C GLY A 67 -15.81 0.25 -0.91
N PHE A 68 -14.56 0.71 -0.82
CA PHE A 68 -13.57 0.14 0.09
C PHE A 68 -13.83 0.57 1.54
N ASP A 69 -14.04 -0.41 2.41
CA ASP A 69 -14.04 -0.26 3.86
C ASP A 69 -12.91 -1.13 4.46
N ALA A 70 -11.89 -0.48 5.01
CA ALA A 70 -10.75 -1.16 5.61
C ALA A 70 -11.14 -2.08 6.78
N THR A 71 -12.27 -1.85 7.43
CA THR A 71 -12.73 -2.70 8.54
C THR A 71 -13.23 -4.07 8.08
N GLU A 72 -13.64 -4.20 6.83
CA GLU A 72 -13.97 -5.49 6.21
C GLU A 72 -12.72 -6.29 5.83
N HIS A 73 -11.57 -5.64 5.87
CA HIS A 73 -10.26 -6.21 5.47
C HIS A 73 -9.26 -6.24 6.65
N GLY A 74 -9.75 -6.41 7.88
CA GLY A 74 -8.90 -6.69 9.04
C GLY A 74 -8.36 -5.47 9.79
N LEU A 75 -8.66 -4.24 9.39
CA LEU A 75 -8.34 -3.06 10.18
C LEU A 75 -9.42 -2.81 11.24
N THR A 76 -9.00 -2.39 12.42
CA THR A 76 -9.93 -1.94 13.44
C THR A 76 -10.58 -0.59 13.06
N LYS A 77 -11.76 -0.27 13.62
CA LYS A 77 -12.39 1.04 13.45
C LYS A 77 -11.48 2.21 13.87
N LYS A 78 -10.57 1.97 14.84
CA LYS A 78 -9.61 2.97 15.31
C LYS A 78 -8.52 3.21 14.25
N GLU A 79 -7.99 2.15 13.65
CA GLU A 79 -7.00 2.22 12.58
C GLU A 79 -7.59 2.86 11.33
N SER A 80 -8.79 2.45 10.91
CA SER A 80 -9.48 3.02 9.75
C SER A 80 -9.72 4.53 9.88
N ARG A 81 -9.93 5.05 11.10
CA ARG A 81 -10.06 6.50 11.35
C ARG A 81 -8.74 7.24 11.48
N ARG A 82 -7.66 6.54 11.85
CA ARG A 82 -6.34 7.11 12.10
C ARG A 82 -5.47 7.11 10.87
N PHE A 83 -5.58 6.09 10.05
CA PHE A 83 -4.75 5.92 8.86
C PHE A 83 -5.43 6.54 7.65
N GLU A 84 -4.66 7.29 6.92
CA GLU A 84 -5.04 7.81 5.61
C GLU A 84 -5.19 6.66 4.61
N ARG A 85 -5.95 6.84 3.54
CA ARG A 85 -6.36 5.78 2.61
C ARG A 85 -5.18 4.99 2.03
N PHE A 86 -4.11 5.69 1.64
CA PHE A 86 -2.95 4.99 1.06
C PHE A 86 -2.28 4.04 2.06
N VAL A 87 -2.31 4.38 3.37
CA VAL A 87 -1.81 3.48 4.43
C VAL A 87 -2.74 2.29 4.61
N GLN A 88 -4.06 2.51 4.56
CA GLN A 88 -5.04 1.41 4.64
C GLN A 88 -4.85 0.43 3.48
N TYR A 89 -4.68 0.93 2.26
CA TYR A 89 -4.39 0.12 1.08
C TYR A 89 -3.08 -0.67 1.23
N ALA A 90 -2.03 -0.01 1.73
CA ALA A 90 -0.75 -0.66 1.97
C ALA A 90 -0.88 -1.83 2.95
N ILE A 91 -1.61 -1.63 4.05
CA ILE A 91 -1.82 -2.67 5.06
C ILE A 91 -2.59 -3.85 4.47
N VAL A 92 -3.72 -3.62 3.82
CA VAL A 92 -4.57 -4.70 3.29
C VAL A 92 -3.85 -5.50 2.20
N ALA A 93 -3.15 -4.83 1.29
CA ALA A 93 -2.35 -5.53 0.28
C ALA A 93 -1.18 -6.31 0.92
N SER A 94 -0.55 -5.76 1.97
CA SER A 94 0.53 -6.46 2.67
C SER A 94 0.02 -7.66 3.47
N ASP A 95 -1.15 -7.57 4.10
CA ASP A 95 -1.79 -8.69 4.80
C ASP A 95 -1.99 -9.88 3.83
N GLU A 96 -2.49 -9.63 2.60
CA GLU A 96 -2.63 -10.66 1.57
C GLU A 96 -1.28 -11.26 1.17
N ALA A 97 -0.29 -10.41 0.89
CA ALA A 97 1.05 -10.86 0.46
C ALA A 97 1.75 -11.70 1.53
N ILE A 98 1.70 -11.28 2.79
CA ILE A 98 2.29 -11.97 3.93
C ILE A 98 1.59 -13.31 4.19
N ALA A 99 0.26 -13.33 4.12
CA ALA A 99 -0.51 -14.57 4.24
C ALA A 99 -0.17 -15.56 3.13
N GLN A 100 -0.08 -15.11 1.87
CA GLN A 100 0.30 -15.96 0.74
C GLN A 100 1.73 -16.49 0.88
N ALA A 101 2.66 -15.67 1.39
CA ALA A 101 4.05 -16.07 1.61
C ALA A 101 4.21 -17.06 2.78
N GLY A 102 3.22 -17.15 3.68
CA GLY A 102 3.34 -17.88 4.93
C GLY A 102 4.40 -17.28 5.87
N LEU A 103 4.66 -15.96 5.74
CA LEU A 103 5.70 -15.28 6.50
C LEU A 103 5.22 -15.02 7.93
N SER A 104 5.96 -15.53 8.92
CA SER A 104 5.72 -15.32 10.35
C SER A 104 6.98 -14.77 11.03
N MET A 105 6.85 -13.67 11.75
CA MET A 105 7.97 -13.11 12.53
C MET A 105 8.32 -13.93 13.77
N GLU A 106 7.55 -14.96 14.09
CA GLU A 106 7.92 -15.94 15.13
C GLU A 106 8.96 -16.93 14.63
N ASP A 107 8.98 -17.18 13.31
CA ASP A 107 9.87 -18.15 12.67
C ASP A 107 11.09 -17.48 12.02
N GLU A 108 11.10 -16.15 11.91
CA GLU A 108 12.13 -15.38 11.24
C GLU A 108 12.93 -14.51 12.22
N ASP A 109 14.14 -14.11 11.83
CA ASP A 109 14.86 -13.03 12.50
C ASP A 109 14.29 -11.66 12.03
N PRO A 110 13.53 -10.95 12.87
CA PRO A 110 12.91 -9.69 12.46
C PRO A 110 13.91 -8.63 11.97
N SER A 111 15.18 -8.69 12.41
CA SER A 111 16.23 -7.76 12.00
C SER A 111 16.66 -7.95 10.54
N ARG A 112 16.33 -9.08 9.95
CA ARG A 112 16.59 -9.42 8.55
C ARG A 112 15.41 -9.19 7.63
N VAL A 113 14.27 -8.80 8.17
CA VAL A 113 13.06 -8.52 7.40
C VAL A 113 12.87 -7.01 7.29
N SER A 114 13.05 -6.49 6.09
CA SER A 114 12.99 -5.07 5.76
C SER A 114 11.66 -4.70 5.12
N VAL A 115 11.30 -3.42 5.22
CA VAL A 115 10.16 -2.83 4.52
C VAL A 115 10.66 -1.82 3.51
N VAL A 116 10.47 -2.09 2.23
CA VAL A 116 10.70 -1.12 1.16
C VAL A 116 9.34 -0.83 0.52
N PHE A 117 8.80 0.32 0.82
CA PHE A 117 7.47 0.72 0.39
C PHE A 117 7.46 2.17 -0.07
N GLY A 118 6.64 2.52 -1.05
CA GLY A 118 6.59 3.88 -1.54
C GLY A 118 5.19 4.31 -1.94
N SER A 119 5.00 5.62 -1.95
CA SER A 119 3.78 6.27 -2.45
C SER A 119 4.19 7.41 -3.38
N GLY A 120 3.42 7.65 -4.45
CA GLY A 120 3.69 8.74 -5.38
C GLY A 120 3.58 10.12 -4.72
N ILE A 121 2.65 10.28 -3.76
CA ILE A 121 2.35 11.58 -3.13
C ILE A 121 2.23 11.47 -1.61
N GLY A 122 1.80 10.33 -1.07
CA GLY A 122 1.40 10.17 0.33
C GLY A 122 -0.06 10.53 0.54
N GLY A 123 -0.40 11.11 1.70
CA GLY A 123 -1.75 11.45 2.12
C GLY A 123 -2.28 12.75 1.53
N ILE A 124 -2.69 12.73 0.27
CA ILE A 124 -3.16 13.92 -0.43
C ILE A 124 -4.51 14.42 0.12
N ASP A 125 -5.40 13.53 0.53
CA ASP A 125 -6.70 13.89 1.11
C ASP A 125 -6.51 14.63 2.45
N GLU A 126 -5.56 14.17 3.28
CA GLU A 126 -5.21 14.85 4.53
C GLU A 126 -4.54 16.21 4.28
N LEU A 127 -3.70 16.29 3.24
CA LEU A 127 -3.06 17.55 2.85
C LEU A 127 -4.12 18.60 2.47
N GLU A 128 -5.07 18.23 1.61
CA GLU A 128 -6.17 19.11 1.20
C GLU A 128 -7.02 19.53 2.41
N SER A 129 -7.48 18.59 3.22
CA SER A 129 -8.33 18.86 4.38
C SER A 129 -7.62 19.73 5.43
N GLY A 130 -6.31 19.51 5.61
CA GLY A 130 -5.47 20.29 6.51
C GLY A 130 -5.34 21.74 6.05
N PHE A 131 -5.10 21.99 4.77
CA PHE A 131 -5.06 23.35 4.22
C PHE A 131 -6.42 24.04 4.27
N LYS A 132 -7.48 23.32 3.92
CA LYS A 132 -8.85 23.86 4.05
C LYS A 132 -9.13 24.27 5.50
N THR A 133 -8.77 23.44 6.46
CA THR A 133 -8.92 23.77 7.90
C THR A 133 -8.08 24.97 8.30
N LEU A 134 -6.83 25.06 7.81
CA LEU A 134 -5.95 26.19 8.08
C LEU A 134 -6.55 27.53 7.59
N PHE A 135 -7.05 27.54 6.37
CA PHE A 135 -7.59 28.78 5.76
C PHE A 135 -8.96 29.16 6.31
N GLU A 136 -9.84 28.19 6.55
CA GLU A 136 -11.20 28.46 7.02
C GLU A 136 -11.29 28.66 8.55
N LYS A 137 -10.48 27.92 9.35
CA LYS A 137 -10.63 27.82 10.82
C LYS A 137 -9.40 28.28 11.58
N GLY A 138 -8.30 28.56 10.87
CA GLY A 138 -7.05 29.05 11.43
C GLY A 138 -6.14 27.94 12.01
N PRO A 139 -4.88 28.29 12.33
CA PRO A 139 -3.82 27.32 12.64
C PRO A 139 -4.08 26.48 13.90
N LYS A 140 -4.85 27.01 14.86
CA LYS A 140 -5.20 26.29 16.11
C LYS A 140 -6.13 25.09 15.89
N ARG A 141 -6.72 24.96 14.71
CA ARG A 141 -7.65 23.89 14.35
C ARG A 141 -7.03 22.82 13.47
N VAL A 142 -5.84 23.04 12.94
CA VAL A 142 -5.09 22.02 12.22
C VAL A 142 -4.73 20.88 13.16
N SER A 143 -4.93 19.65 12.72
CA SER A 143 -4.62 18.46 13.52
C SER A 143 -3.13 18.40 13.89
N PRO A 144 -2.78 18.12 15.15
CA PRO A 144 -1.38 17.84 15.51
C PRO A 144 -0.83 16.58 14.85
N LEU A 145 -1.70 15.72 14.34
CA LEU A 145 -1.34 14.52 13.59
C LEU A 145 -1.25 14.75 12.07
N PHE A 146 -1.43 15.99 11.61
CA PHE A 146 -1.40 16.34 10.19
C PHE A 146 -0.16 15.78 9.48
N VAL A 147 1.04 16.09 9.97
CA VAL A 147 2.28 15.59 9.36
C VAL A 147 2.41 14.07 9.45
N PRO A 148 2.21 13.43 10.62
CA PRO A 148 2.25 11.96 10.71
C PRO A 148 1.22 11.23 9.85
N THR A 149 0.12 11.87 9.47
CA THR A 149 -0.92 11.24 8.66
C THR A 149 -0.64 11.40 7.17
N MET A 150 -0.10 12.56 6.75
CA MET A 150 0.09 12.88 5.34
C MET A 150 1.43 12.42 4.75
N ILE A 151 2.49 12.26 5.56
CA ILE A 151 3.83 12.01 5.05
C ILE A 151 3.95 10.62 4.41
N GLY A 152 4.59 10.57 3.21
CA GLY A 152 4.61 9.36 2.40
C GLY A 152 5.27 8.13 3.04
N ASN A 153 6.28 8.32 3.91
CA ASN A 153 6.98 7.23 4.57
C ASN A 153 6.18 6.57 5.72
N ILE A 154 5.05 7.15 6.11
CA ILE A 154 4.26 6.60 7.21
C ILE A 154 3.68 5.21 6.88
N ALA A 155 3.44 4.91 5.60
CA ALA A 155 3.00 3.57 5.20
C ALA A 155 4.06 2.53 5.53
N ALA A 156 5.31 2.73 5.11
CA ALA A 156 6.42 1.82 5.45
C ALA A 156 6.57 1.65 6.96
N GLY A 157 6.53 2.75 7.72
CA GLY A 157 6.63 2.71 9.18
C GLY A 157 5.49 1.93 9.85
N ASN A 158 4.24 2.11 9.40
CA ASN A 158 3.10 1.36 9.94
C ASN A 158 3.17 -0.13 9.61
N LEU A 159 3.65 -0.51 8.41
CA LEU A 159 3.88 -1.91 8.05
C LEU A 159 4.95 -2.52 8.96
N ALA A 160 6.09 -1.85 9.14
CA ALA A 160 7.16 -2.34 10.01
C ALA A 160 6.67 -2.55 11.45
N ILE A 161 5.88 -1.61 12.00
CA ILE A 161 5.31 -1.70 13.36
C ILE A 161 4.28 -2.84 13.43
N ARG A 162 3.38 -2.93 12.46
CA ARG A 162 2.29 -3.92 12.44
C ARG A 162 2.80 -5.35 12.46
N TYR A 163 3.83 -5.62 11.66
CA TYR A 163 4.36 -6.99 11.52
C TYR A 163 5.60 -7.25 12.37
N GLY A 164 6.09 -6.26 13.13
CA GLY A 164 7.28 -6.42 13.96
C GLY A 164 8.58 -6.53 13.17
N MET A 165 8.63 -6.06 11.93
CA MET A 165 9.81 -6.06 11.08
C MET A 165 10.82 -5.02 11.58
N LYS A 166 12.09 -5.40 11.76
CA LYS A 166 13.15 -4.58 12.37
C LYS A 166 14.36 -4.35 11.48
N GLY A 167 14.31 -4.83 10.24
CA GLY A 167 15.29 -4.51 9.21
C GLY A 167 15.16 -3.05 8.73
N GLU A 168 15.70 -2.76 7.58
CA GLU A 168 15.59 -1.42 7.00
C GLU A 168 14.13 -1.06 6.69
N CYS A 169 13.77 0.19 6.99
CA CYS A 169 12.45 0.73 6.66
C CYS A 169 12.64 1.92 5.71
N ILE A 170 12.49 1.66 4.43
CA ILE A 170 12.80 2.61 3.36
C ILE A 170 11.51 3.06 2.66
N ASN A 171 11.41 4.37 2.43
CA ASN A 171 10.39 4.95 1.58
C ASN A 171 11.00 5.42 0.25
N VAL A 172 10.48 4.90 -0.85
CA VAL A 172 10.88 5.30 -2.20
C VAL A 172 9.80 6.19 -2.79
N VAL A 173 10.19 7.31 -3.40
CA VAL A 173 9.27 8.23 -4.08
C VAL A 173 9.84 8.57 -5.45
N THR A 174 9.32 7.95 -6.50
CA THR A 174 9.74 8.16 -7.89
C THR A 174 8.53 8.16 -8.84
N ALA A 175 7.45 8.79 -8.39
CA ALA A 175 6.19 8.90 -9.12
C ALA A 175 5.71 7.52 -9.65
N CYS A 176 5.42 7.38 -10.93
CA CYS A 176 4.91 6.14 -11.54
C CYS A 176 5.90 4.97 -11.45
N ALA A 177 7.19 5.22 -11.27
CA ALA A 177 8.23 4.19 -11.14
C ALA A 177 8.43 3.68 -9.71
N THR A 178 7.75 4.26 -8.71
CA THR A 178 7.94 3.96 -7.28
C THR A 178 7.83 2.45 -6.99
N GLY A 179 6.78 1.78 -7.48
CA GLY A 179 6.59 0.36 -7.24
C GLY A 179 7.71 -0.51 -7.80
N ALA A 180 8.17 -0.21 -9.03
CA ALA A 180 9.28 -0.93 -9.63
C ALA A 180 10.59 -0.72 -8.86
N HIS A 181 10.84 0.49 -8.37
CA HIS A 181 12.02 0.79 -7.55
C HIS A 181 11.97 0.08 -6.19
N CYS A 182 10.79 -0.01 -5.55
CA CYS A 182 10.65 -0.77 -4.31
C CYS A 182 10.99 -2.26 -4.49
N ILE A 183 10.67 -2.84 -5.64
CA ILE A 183 11.02 -4.25 -5.95
C ILE A 183 12.52 -4.40 -6.24
N GLY A 184 13.15 -3.36 -6.80
CA GLY A 184 14.56 -3.39 -7.19
C GLY A 184 15.53 -3.16 -6.04
N GLN A 185 15.08 -2.59 -4.91
CA GLN A 185 15.87 -2.39 -3.69
C GLN A 185 15.98 -3.67 -2.88
#